data_2f3bb35396768e74a4246edeaae6f96c
#
_entry.id   2f3bb35396768e74a4246edeaae6f96c
#
_cell.length_a   1.000
_cell.length_b   1.000
_cell.length_c   1.000
_cell.angle_alpha   90.00
_cell.angle_beta   90.00
_cell.angle_gamma   90.00
#
_symmetry.space_group_name_H-M   'P 1'
#
loop_
_entity.id
_entity.type
_entity.pdbx_description
1 polymer ?
#
loop_
_entity_poly.entity_id
_entity_poly.type
_entity_poly.pdbx_seq_one_letter_code
_entity_poly.pdbx_strand_id
1 'polypeptide(L)'
;MKTINQAWTLAQTPKEGWPSADDFALVENKLPKVGPNQALTRTIYLSLDPYQWGRRRNGVEHPGEICHGRTVSEIVESRMTNYRPGDLVFNTNGWQKFGLIGEGVDVFGYMHPRKLNPSDAPITTAVGVLGMLGLTAYAGLSIQCQPVSGETVIVSAASGGVGQVAGQIAKINGCHVVGVAGRQEKCDFVVKELGFDQCVSHLSENYERDIQKACPHGADIYFENVGGKTYQGVLPLLNPNSRITVCGMISQYGNTDGLDTREVWNQIGQSTFDRQATTIHSLFVGNFVSSHQQEFLSKMSTWIKQDQIKYREHIWNGLAKAPEAFIAMLSGNNFGKTLVKIGEDPTI
;
A
#
# COMPACT_ATOMS: atom_id res chain seq x y z
N MET A 1 -10.04 9.05 -32.81
CA MET A 1 -9.58 8.50 -31.52
C MET A 1 -8.81 7.21 -31.80
N LYS A 2 -7.69 6.95 -31.11
CA LYS A 2 -7.01 5.65 -31.21
C LYS A 2 -7.96 4.57 -30.69
N THR A 3 -8.28 3.59 -31.51
CA THR A 3 -9.22 2.50 -31.19
C THR A 3 -8.58 1.34 -30.44
N ILE A 4 -7.37 1.56 -29.93
CA ILE A 4 -6.50 0.53 -29.31
C ILE A 4 -6.34 0.82 -27.83
N ASN A 5 -6.57 -0.21 -27.01
CA ASN A 5 -6.28 -0.24 -25.60
C ASN A 5 -4.99 -1.05 -25.36
N GLN A 6 -3.97 -0.41 -24.84
CA GLN A 6 -2.75 -1.10 -24.40
C GLN A 6 -2.90 -1.56 -22.95
N ALA A 7 -2.51 -2.80 -22.68
CA ALA A 7 -2.58 -3.41 -21.35
C ALA A 7 -1.38 -4.32 -21.09
N TRP A 8 -0.99 -4.45 -19.83
CA TRP A 8 -0.10 -5.50 -19.36
C TRP A 8 -0.92 -6.67 -18.85
N THR A 9 -0.62 -7.86 -19.34
CA THR A 9 -1.18 -9.12 -18.87
C THR A 9 -0.12 -9.92 -18.14
N LEU A 10 -0.55 -10.86 -17.29
CA LEU A 10 0.32 -11.88 -16.78
C LEU A 10 0.72 -12.81 -17.92
N ALA A 11 2.02 -12.93 -18.21
CA ALA A 11 2.50 -13.73 -19.35
C ALA A 11 2.50 -15.22 -19.05
N GLN A 12 2.78 -15.60 -17.82
CA GLN A 12 2.85 -16.97 -17.33
C GLN A 12 2.49 -17.03 -15.85
N THR A 13 2.12 -18.20 -15.34
CA THR A 13 2.05 -18.38 -13.88
C THR A 13 3.43 -18.14 -13.31
N PRO A 14 3.58 -17.17 -12.37
CA PRO A 14 4.90 -16.87 -11.83
C PRO A 14 5.51 -18.11 -11.20
N LYS A 15 6.77 -18.35 -11.54
CA LYS A 15 7.59 -19.32 -10.81
C LYS A 15 7.88 -18.79 -9.41
N GLU A 16 8.51 -19.59 -8.60
CA GLU A 16 8.98 -19.17 -7.29
C GLU A 16 9.91 -17.96 -7.39
N GLY A 17 9.91 -17.11 -6.36
CA GLY A 17 10.80 -15.97 -6.25
C GLY A 17 10.14 -14.62 -6.53
N TRP A 18 10.99 -13.66 -6.84
CA TRP A 18 10.60 -12.28 -7.15
C TRP A 18 10.20 -12.13 -8.62
N PRO A 19 9.37 -11.12 -8.97
CA PRO A 19 8.96 -10.91 -10.35
C PRO A 19 10.14 -10.55 -11.25
N SER A 20 10.06 -11.02 -12.48
CA SER A 20 10.94 -10.65 -13.59
C SER A 20 10.14 -9.95 -14.70
N ALA A 21 10.83 -9.38 -15.68
CA ALA A 21 10.18 -8.78 -16.84
C ALA A 21 9.36 -9.80 -17.65
N ASP A 22 9.80 -11.06 -17.67
CA ASP A 22 9.19 -12.15 -18.44
C ASP A 22 7.85 -12.63 -17.86
N ASP A 23 7.50 -12.18 -16.64
CA ASP A 23 6.18 -12.46 -16.05
C ASP A 23 5.08 -11.59 -16.66
N PHE A 24 5.42 -10.58 -17.45
CA PHE A 24 4.50 -9.60 -18.00
C PHE A 24 4.56 -9.53 -19.52
N ALA A 25 3.40 -9.43 -20.17
CA ALA A 25 3.29 -9.22 -21.62
C ALA A 25 2.48 -7.97 -21.93
N LEU A 26 3.02 -7.08 -22.75
CA LEU A 26 2.27 -5.93 -23.26
C LEU A 26 1.42 -6.35 -24.46
N VAL A 27 0.12 -6.13 -24.35
CA VAL A 27 -0.86 -6.49 -25.38
C VAL A 27 -1.62 -5.27 -25.87
N GLU A 28 -2.12 -5.36 -27.09
CA GLU A 28 -3.00 -4.37 -27.70
C GLU A 28 -4.36 -4.98 -28.00
N ASN A 29 -5.39 -4.43 -27.40
CA ASN A 29 -6.76 -4.87 -27.53
C ASN A 29 -7.62 -3.76 -28.17
N LYS A 30 -8.79 -4.11 -28.69
CA LYS A 30 -9.81 -3.12 -29.03
C LYS A 30 -10.31 -2.42 -27.78
N LEU A 31 -10.71 -1.16 -27.90
CA LEU A 31 -11.40 -0.47 -26.81
C LEU A 31 -12.65 -1.26 -26.39
N PRO A 32 -12.90 -1.42 -25.08
CA PRO A 32 -14.13 -2.02 -24.61
C PRO A 32 -15.33 -1.18 -25.06
N LYS A 33 -16.40 -1.85 -25.45
CA LYS A 33 -17.67 -1.18 -25.79
C LYS A 33 -18.50 -0.95 -24.54
N VAL A 34 -19.03 0.25 -24.39
CA VAL A 34 -19.88 0.62 -23.26
C VAL A 34 -21.26 -0.06 -23.42
N GLY A 35 -21.60 -0.92 -22.48
CA GLY A 35 -22.92 -1.54 -22.35
C GLY A 35 -23.92 -0.68 -21.57
N PRO A 36 -25.16 -1.17 -21.36
CA PRO A 36 -26.11 -0.54 -20.44
C PRO A 36 -25.52 -0.42 -19.03
N ASN A 37 -25.80 0.70 -18.34
CA ASN A 37 -25.29 0.97 -16.98
C ASN A 37 -23.78 0.81 -16.82
N GLN A 38 -23.01 1.11 -17.88
CA GLN A 38 -21.56 1.08 -17.86
C GLN A 38 -20.98 2.44 -18.26
N ALA A 39 -19.72 2.67 -17.89
CA ALA A 39 -18.95 3.79 -18.38
C ALA A 39 -17.53 3.35 -18.73
N LEU A 40 -16.99 3.94 -19.81
CA LEU A 40 -15.59 3.80 -20.22
C LEU A 40 -14.75 4.82 -19.49
N THR A 41 -13.66 4.36 -18.93
CA THR A 41 -12.70 5.18 -18.18
C THR A 41 -11.34 5.17 -18.88
N ARG A 42 -10.65 6.31 -18.84
CA ARG A 42 -9.26 6.46 -19.25
C ARG A 42 -8.39 6.55 -18.01
N THR A 43 -7.46 5.63 -17.86
CA THR A 43 -6.54 5.60 -16.71
C THR A 43 -5.59 6.79 -16.73
N ILE A 44 -5.51 7.51 -15.63
CA ILE A 44 -4.57 8.60 -15.38
C ILE A 44 -3.40 8.09 -14.56
N TYR A 45 -3.69 7.50 -13.39
CA TYR A 45 -2.69 6.92 -12.49
C TYR A 45 -3.02 5.48 -12.15
N LEU A 46 -2.00 4.64 -12.14
CA LEU A 46 -2.03 3.25 -11.70
C LEU A 46 -1.26 3.10 -10.39
N SER A 47 -1.87 2.43 -9.44
CA SER A 47 -1.27 2.06 -8.16
C SER A 47 -0.53 0.74 -8.27
N LEU A 48 0.73 0.72 -7.88
CA LEU A 48 1.50 -0.50 -7.69
C LEU A 48 1.61 -0.80 -6.19
N ASP A 49 1.30 -2.05 -5.82
CA ASP A 49 1.19 -2.47 -4.42
C ASP A 49 1.77 -3.88 -4.24
N PRO A 50 2.51 -4.14 -3.14
CA PRO A 50 3.19 -5.42 -2.95
C PRO A 50 2.27 -6.64 -2.98
N TYR A 51 1.02 -6.55 -2.47
CA TYR A 51 0.07 -7.65 -2.44
C TYR A 51 -0.26 -8.22 -3.83
N GLN A 52 -0.10 -7.40 -4.89
CA GLN A 52 -0.34 -7.84 -6.28
C GLN A 52 0.59 -9.00 -6.67
N TRP A 53 1.81 -9.09 -6.10
CA TRP A 53 2.69 -10.21 -6.36
C TRP A 53 2.17 -11.51 -5.74
N GLY A 54 1.71 -11.45 -4.50
CA GLY A 54 1.09 -12.62 -3.85
C GLY A 54 -0.14 -13.14 -4.60
N ARG A 55 -0.98 -12.24 -5.13
CA ARG A 55 -2.14 -12.65 -5.97
C ARG A 55 -1.73 -13.46 -7.18
N ARG A 56 -0.68 -13.02 -7.89
CA ARG A 56 -0.14 -13.71 -9.08
C ARG A 56 0.45 -15.05 -8.73
N ARG A 57 1.28 -15.10 -7.70
CA ARG A 57 1.90 -16.35 -7.23
C ARG A 57 0.88 -17.38 -6.73
N ASN A 58 -0.19 -16.94 -6.08
CA ASN A 58 -1.25 -17.79 -5.54
C ASN A 58 -2.32 -18.16 -6.59
N GLY A 59 -2.10 -17.86 -7.87
CA GLY A 59 -3.00 -18.20 -8.96
C GLY A 59 -4.36 -17.50 -8.92
N VAL A 60 -4.45 -16.34 -8.26
CA VAL A 60 -5.67 -15.50 -8.25
C VAL A 60 -5.77 -14.66 -9.53
N GLU A 61 -4.64 -14.36 -10.16
CA GLU A 61 -4.53 -13.80 -11.50
C GLU A 61 -3.97 -14.87 -12.43
N HIS A 62 -4.61 -15.08 -13.58
CA HIS A 62 -4.21 -16.14 -14.54
C HIS A 62 -3.45 -15.57 -15.74
N PRO A 63 -2.60 -16.38 -16.38
CA PRO A 63 -1.95 -15.98 -17.64
C PRO A 63 -2.95 -15.52 -18.69
N GLY A 64 -2.62 -14.40 -19.34
CA GLY A 64 -3.49 -13.73 -20.32
C GLY A 64 -4.47 -12.71 -19.71
N GLU A 65 -4.73 -12.75 -18.42
CA GLU A 65 -5.56 -11.74 -17.75
C GLU A 65 -4.79 -10.42 -17.58
N ILE A 66 -5.53 -9.29 -17.66
CA ILE A 66 -4.96 -7.97 -17.37
C ILE A 66 -4.52 -7.92 -15.92
N CYS A 67 -3.27 -7.54 -15.70
CA CYS A 67 -2.71 -7.41 -14.36
C CYS A 67 -3.57 -6.48 -13.51
N HIS A 68 -4.02 -6.98 -12.36
CA HIS A 68 -4.83 -6.20 -11.42
C HIS A 68 -4.09 -4.97 -10.90
N GLY A 69 -4.84 -3.88 -10.73
CA GLY A 69 -4.35 -2.65 -10.11
C GLY A 69 -5.46 -1.63 -9.92
N ARG A 70 -5.35 -0.87 -8.83
CA ARG A 70 -6.22 0.27 -8.55
C ARG A 70 -5.78 1.46 -9.36
N THR A 71 -6.74 2.26 -9.79
CA THR A 71 -6.49 3.37 -10.70
C THR A 71 -7.25 4.62 -10.29
N VAL A 72 -6.71 5.76 -10.70
CA VAL A 72 -7.45 7.01 -10.86
C VAL A 72 -7.67 7.19 -12.34
N SER A 73 -8.89 7.45 -12.74
CA SER A 73 -9.29 7.52 -14.13
C SER A 73 -10.26 8.68 -14.39
N GLU A 74 -10.41 9.05 -15.66
CA GLU A 74 -11.43 9.97 -16.15
C GLU A 74 -12.50 9.20 -16.92
N ILE A 75 -13.77 9.52 -16.70
CA ILE A 75 -14.87 9.00 -17.50
C ILE A 75 -14.80 9.62 -18.90
N VAL A 76 -14.74 8.80 -19.95
CA VAL A 76 -14.71 9.27 -21.35
C VAL A 76 -16.00 9.02 -22.09
N GLU A 77 -16.77 8.00 -21.72
CA GLU A 77 -18.10 7.71 -22.20
C GLU A 77 -18.92 7.09 -21.07
N SER A 78 -20.21 7.44 -20.95
CA SER A 78 -21.07 6.91 -19.90
C SER A 78 -22.49 6.66 -20.37
N ARG A 79 -23.05 5.51 -19.97
CA ARG A 79 -24.48 5.17 -19.98
C ARG A 79 -25.03 4.97 -18.58
N MET A 80 -24.34 5.51 -17.57
CA MET A 80 -24.72 5.50 -16.16
C MET A 80 -25.35 6.84 -15.79
N THR A 81 -26.32 6.84 -14.89
CA THR A 81 -26.99 8.08 -14.44
C THR A 81 -26.13 8.94 -13.53
N ASN A 82 -25.25 8.29 -12.77
CA ASN A 82 -24.41 8.92 -11.73
C ASN A 82 -22.98 9.28 -12.20
N TYR A 83 -22.57 8.93 -13.42
CA TYR A 83 -21.26 9.27 -13.97
C TYR A 83 -21.42 9.97 -15.33
N ARG A 84 -20.59 10.99 -15.58
CA ARG A 84 -20.58 11.79 -16.82
C ARG A 84 -19.16 11.88 -17.38
N PRO A 85 -18.98 12.05 -18.71
CA PRO A 85 -17.67 12.38 -19.28
C PRO A 85 -17.03 13.57 -18.55
N GLY A 86 -15.74 13.45 -18.23
CA GLY A 86 -14.98 14.41 -17.43
C GLY A 86 -14.98 14.15 -15.92
N ASP A 87 -15.87 13.30 -15.39
CA ASP A 87 -15.80 12.91 -13.98
C ASP A 87 -14.50 12.15 -13.71
N LEU A 88 -13.83 12.52 -12.62
CA LEU A 88 -12.65 11.80 -12.10
C LEU A 88 -13.10 10.73 -11.12
N VAL A 89 -12.53 9.53 -11.22
CA VAL A 89 -12.97 8.38 -10.45
C VAL A 89 -11.79 7.54 -9.93
N PHE A 90 -11.92 7.05 -8.71
CA PHE A 90 -11.19 5.87 -8.27
C PHE A 90 -11.88 4.62 -8.83
N ASN A 91 -11.12 3.70 -9.39
CA ASN A 91 -11.62 2.42 -9.88
C ASN A 91 -10.48 1.36 -9.94
N THR A 92 -10.74 0.22 -10.60
CA THR A 92 -9.81 -0.90 -10.70
C THR A 92 -9.60 -1.34 -12.14
N ASN A 93 -9.21 -0.42 -13.02
CA ASN A 93 -8.94 -0.77 -14.42
C ASN A 93 -7.86 -1.84 -14.61
N GLY A 94 -6.99 -2.03 -13.61
CA GLY A 94 -5.77 -2.81 -13.81
C GLY A 94 -4.70 -2.06 -14.61
N TRP A 95 -3.70 -2.78 -15.08
CA TRP A 95 -2.55 -2.21 -15.77
C TRP A 95 -2.86 -1.94 -17.24
N GLN A 96 -3.77 -1.01 -17.51
CA GLN A 96 -4.22 -0.68 -18.88
C GLN A 96 -4.63 0.79 -19.03
N LYS A 97 -4.70 1.23 -20.29
CA LYS A 97 -5.07 2.61 -20.61
C LYS A 97 -6.57 2.90 -20.45
N PHE A 98 -7.42 1.94 -20.78
CA PHE A 98 -8.87 2.09 -20.70
C PHE A 98 -9.50 0.88 -20.04
N GLY A 99 -10.57 1.08 -19.29
CA GLY A 99 -11.35 0.04 -18.67
C GLY A 99 -12.81 0.43 -18.52
N LEU A 100 -13.65 -0.50 -18.11
CA LEU A 100 -15.07 -0.25 -17.83
C LEU A 100 -15.31 -0.18 -16.33
N ILE A 101 -16.35 0.56 -15.95
CA ILE A 101 -17.00 0.48 -14.65
C ILE A 101 -18.50 0.27 -14.84
N GLY A 102 -19.18 -0.26 -13.84
CA GLY A 102 -20.64 -0.41 -13.83
C GLY A 102 -21.11 -1.85 -13.84
N GLU A 103 -22.30 -2.08 -14.36
CA GLU A 103 -22.99 -3.37 -14.29
C GLU A 103 -22.20 -4.47 -15.03
N GLY A 104 -22.01 -5.62 -14.35
CA GLY A 104 -21.29 -6.77 -14.91
C GLY A 104 -19.78 -6.58 -15.04
N VAL A 105 -19.22 -5.50 -14.51
CA VAL A 105 -17.78 -5.30 -14.43
C VAL A 105 -17.30 -5.74 -13.05
N ASP A 106 -16.38 -6.71 -13.03
CA ASP A 106 -15.80 -7.18 -11.79
C ASP A 106 -15.02 -6.07 -11.10
N VAL A 107 -15.36 -5.85 -9.85
CA VAL A 107 -14.57 -5.03 -8.94
C VAL A 107 -13.90 -5.95 -7.92
N PHE A 108 -12.65 -5.68 -7.62
CA PHE A 108 -11.97 -6.49 -6.62
C PHE A 108 -12.58 -6.24 -5.23
N GLY A 109 -13.51 -7.13 -4.85
CA GLY A 109 -14.15 -7.15 -3.53
C GLY A 109 -14.76 -5.81 -3.14
N TYR A 110 -14.11 -5.12 -2.20
CA TYR A 110 -14.56 -3.86 -1.60
C TYR A 110 -14.17 -2.59 -2.38
N MET A 111 -13.49 -2.71 -3.53
CA MET A 111 -12.92 -1.56 -4.28
C MET A 111 -13.89 -0.98 -5.31
N HIS A 112 -15.07 -0.58 -4.85
CA HIS A 112 -16.09 0.02 -5.71
C HIS A 112 -15.66 1.38 -6.28
N PRO A 113 -16.05 1.70 -7.54
CA PRO A 113 -15.82 3.01 -8.12
C PRO A 113 -16.42 4.12 -7.27
N ARG A 114 -15.65 5.22 -7.09
CA ARG A 114 -16.15 6.44 -6.42
C ARG A 114 -15.65 7.68 -7.13
N LYS A 115 -16.50 8.71 -7.19
CA LYS A 115 -16.10 10.02 -7.73
C LYS A 115 -15.03 10.67 -6.84
N LEU A 116 -14.14 11.40 -7.48
CA LEU A 116 -13.11 12.18 -6.84
C LEU A 116 -13.40 13.68 -7.05
N ASN A 117 -13.18 14.47 -6.02
CA ASN A 117 -13.22 15.90 -6.11
C ASN A 117 -11.78 16.45 -6.01
N PRO A 118 -11.21 16.98 -7.09
CA PRO A 118 -9.83 17.49 -7.08
C PRO A 118 -9.64 18.71 -6.19
N SER A 119 -10.74 19.39 -5.77
CA SER A 119 -10.67 20.49 -4.79
C SER A 119 -10.37 20.02 -3.38
N ASP A 120 -10.58 18.74 -3.07
CA ASP A 120 -10.34 18.20 -1.74
C ASP A 120 -8.87 17.83 -1.52
N ALA A 121 -8.23 17.23 -2.53
CA ALA A 121 -6.82 16.85 -2.54
C ALA A 121 -6.37 16.46 -3.98
N PRO A 122 -5.05 16.40 -4.25
CA PRO A 122 -4.52 15.83 -5.49
C PRO A 122 -5.11 14.44 -5.75
N ILE A 123 -5.50 14.17 -6.99
CA ILE A 123 -6.24 12.94 -7.33
C ILE A 123 -5.42 11.66 -7.11
N THR A 124 -4.08 11.74 -7.11
CA THR A 124 -3.17 10.63 -6.76
C THR A 124 -3.41 10.08 -5.36
N THR A 125 -3.84 10.94 -4.42
CA THR A 125 -4.12 10.56 -3.03
C THR A 125 -5.18 9.48 -2.91
N ALA A 126 -6.10 9.37 -3.88
CA ALA A 126 -7.15 8.37 -3.88
C ALA A 126 -6.63 6.92 -4.02
N VAL A 127 -5.43 6.74 -4.54
CA VAL A 127 -4.71 5.45 -4.61
C VAL A 127 -3.52 5.41 -3.65
N GLY A 128 -3.40 6.38 -2.78
CA GLY A 128 -2.37 6.56 -1.76
C GLY A 128 -2.95 6.81 -0.37
N VAL A 129 -2.66 8.00 0.17
CA VAL A 129 -3.00 8.41 1.54
C VAL A 129 -4.50 8.52 1.81
N LEU A 130 -5.32 8.89 0.83
CA LEU A 130 -6.81 8.88 0.89
C LEU A 130 -7.42 7.63 0.24
N GLY A 131 -6.62 6.59 0.06
CA GLY A 131 -7.02 5.30 -0.46
C GLY A 131 -6.78 4.16 0.52
N MET A 132 -6.61 2.96 -0.04
CA MET A 132 -6.41 1.74 0.76
C MET A 132 -5.20 1.83 1.71
N LEU A 133 -4.11 2.48 1.31
CA LEU A 133 -2.90 2.55 2.14
C LEU A 133 -3.15 3.38 3.41
N GLY A 134 -3.80 4.53 3.25
CA GLY A 134 -4.17 5.35 4.40
C GLY A 134 -5.19 4.64 5.31
N LEU A 135 -6.21 3.99 4.71
CA LEU A 135 -7.18 3.21 5.49
C LEU A 135 -6.51 2.02 6.21
N THR A 136 -5.53 1.37 5.57
CA THR A 136 -4.73 0.30 6.20
C THR A 136 -3.97 0.82 7.42
N ALA A 137 -3.28 1.96 7.30
CA ALA A 137 -2.58 2.59 8.41
C ALA A 137 -3.54 2.99 9.54
N TYR A 138 -4.67 3.61 9.18
CA TYR A 138 -5.71 4.01 10.13
C TYR A 138 -6.34 2.82 10.86
N ALA A 139 -6.70 1.77 10.15
CA ALA A 139 -7.29 0.56 10.73
C ALA A 139 -6.30 -0.14 11.66
N GLY A 140 -5.05 -0.31 11.25
CA GLY A 140 -4.04 -0.97 12.06
C GLY A 140 -3.70 -0.21 13.34
N LEU A 141 -3.58 1.11 13.28
CA LEU A 141 -3.26 1.90 14.48
C LEU A 141 -4.51 2.32 15.24
N SER A 142 -5.42 3.07 14.63
CA SER A 142 -6.52 3.70 15.38
C SER A 142 -7.59 2.72 15.81
N ILE A 143 -7.78 1.60 15.09
CA ILE A 143 -8.83 0.63 15.40
C ILE A 143 -8.28 -0.60 16.12
N GLN A 144 -7.20 -1.22 15.60
CA GLN A 144 -6.66 -2.45 16.19
C GLN A 144 -5.74 -2.16 17.38
N CYS A 145 -4.69 -1.37 17.20
CA CYS A 145 -3.68 -1.16 18.24
C CYS A 145 -4.04 -0.07 19.25
N GLN A 146 -4.83 0.95 18.86
CA GLN A 146 -5.32 2.03 19.75
C GLN A 146 -4.20 2.67 20.58
N PRO A 147 -3.22 3.34 19.95
CA PRO A 147 -2.07 3.91 20.64
C PRO A 147 -2.49 4.98 21.66
N VAL A 148 -1.82 4.99 22.80
CA VAL A 148 -1.99 5.98 23.87
C VAL A 148 -0.74 6.86 23.98
N SER A 149 -0.94 8.12 24.38
CA SER A 149 0.17 9.06 24.55
C SER A 149 1.26 8.53 25.50
N GLY A 150 2.51 8.66 25.09
CA GLY A 150 3.67 8.18 25.80
C GLY A 150 4.12 6.76 25.43
N GLU A 151 3.32 5.99 24.70
CA GLU A 151 3.74 4.67 24.19
C GLU A 151 4.79 4.78 23.09
N THR A 152 5.60 3.75 22.95
CA THR A 152 6.58 3.60 21.86
C THR A 152 5.99 2.74 20.74
N VAL A 153 5.95 3.30 19.53
CA VAL A 153 5.46 2.63 18.31
C VAL A 153 6.61 2.42 17.35
N ILE A 154 6.89 1.16 16.98
CA ILE A 154 7.81 0.83 15.89
C ILE A 154 7.02 0.61 14.62
N VAL A 155 7.49 1.19 13.50
CA VAL A 155 6.88 1.03 12.17
C VAL A 155 7.93 0.52 11.19
N SER A 156 7.77 -0.71 10.69
CA SER A 156 8.63 -1.24 9.61
C SER A 156 8.20 -0.70 8.25
N ALA A 157 9.14 -0.61 7.30
CA ALA A 157 8.97 0.08 6.01
C ALA A 157 8.42 1.51 6.18
N ALA A 158 8.96 2.27 7.13
CA ALA A 158 8.45 3.56 7.60
C ALA A 158 8.35 4.62 6.49
N SER A 159 9.19 4.58 5.46
CA SER A 159 9.15 5.47 4.30
C SER A 159 8.21 5.00 3.17
N GLY A 160 7.58 3.83 3.33
CA GLY A 160 6.66 3.24 2.35
C GLY A 160 5.25 3.82 2.41
N GLY A 161 4.39 3.44 1.46
CA GLY A 161 3.04 4.00 1.34
C GLY A 161 2.16 3.90 2.58
N VAL A 162 2.20 2.77 3.30
CA VAL A 162 1.46 2.56 4.57
C VAL A 162 2.27 3.10 5.74
N GLY A 163 3.57 2.77 5.82
CA GLY A 163 4.41 3.09 6.98
C GLY A 163 4.51 4.58 7.26
N GLN A 164 4.65 5.41 6.20
CA GLN A 164 4.70 6.87 6.36
C GLN A 164 3.43 7.44 7.00
N VAL A 165 2.27 6.86 6.74
CA VAL A 165 0.99 7.30 7.34
C VAL A 165 0.84 6.75 8.76
N ALA A 166 1.15 5.47 8.96
CA ALA A 166 1.02 4.80 10.25
C ALA A 166 1.80 5.55 11.36
N GLY A 167 3.07 5.85 11.11
CA GLY A 167 3.85 6.53 12.14
C GLY A 167 3.38 7.96 12.44
N GLN A 168 2.89 8.70 11.45
CA GLN A 168 2.33 10.02 11.70
C GLN A 168 1.02 9.95 12.48
N ILE A 169 0.17 8.94 12.25
CA ILE A 169 -1.00 8.69 13.11
C ILE A 169 -0.57 8.44 14.56
N ALA A 170 0.50 7.67 14.77
CA ALA A 170 1.07 7.45 16.11
C ALA A 170 1.58 8.76 16.71
N LYS A 171 2.24 9.63 15.93
CA LYS A 171 2.66 10.97 16.39
C LYS A 171 1.49 11.86 16.80
N ILE A 172 0.41 11.87 16.03
CA ILE A 172 -0.84 12.61 16.36
C ILE A 172 -1.40 12.13 17.72
N ASN A 173 -1.23 10.85 18.05
CA ASN A 173 -1.64 10.29 19.34
C ASN A 173 -0.62 10.51 20.47
N GLY A 174 0.48 11.25 20.25
CA GLY A 174 1.47 11.57 21.27
C GLY A 174 2.45 10.46 21.60
N CYS A 175 2.65 9.50 20.69
CA CYS A 175 3.59 8.40 20.86
C CYS A 175 5.04 8.82 20.53
N HIS A 176 6.00 8.07 21.13
CA HIS A 176 7.37 8.00 20.62
C HIS A 176 7.41 7.06 19.43
N VAL A 177 7.83 7.53 18.26
CA VAL A 177 7.73 6.76 17.01
C VAL A 177 9.11 6.48 16.42
N VAL A 178 9.42 5.19 16.28
CA VAL A 178 10.65 4.70 15.68
C VAL A 178 10.36 4.04 14.34
N GLY A 179 10.91 4.60 13.27
CA GLY A 179 10.83 4.03 11.93
C GLY A 179 11.94 3.01 11.68
N VAL A 180 11.64 2.00 10.86
CA VAL A 180 12.67 1.17 10.23
C VAL A 180 12.56 1.32 8.73
N ALA A 181 13.65 1.71 8.07
CA ALA A 181 13.70 1.91 6.64
C ALA A 181 14.99 1.30 6.03
N GLY A 182 15.20 1.43 4.74
CA GLY A 182 16.39 0.90 4.08
C GLY A 182 17.56 1.88 4.13
N ARG A 183 17.71 2.71 3.06
CA ARG A 183 18.84 3.63 2.92
C ARG A 183 18.72 4.82 3.89
N GLN A 184 19.85 5.43 4.22
CA GLN A 184 19.92 6.59 5.13
C GLN A 184 19.01 7.74 4.69
N GLU A 185 18.95 8.05 3.38
CA GLU A 185 18.07 9.09 2.84
C GLU A 185 16.59 8.88 3.19
N LYS A 186 16.16 7.61 3.28
CA LYS A 186 14.80 7.25 3.70
C LYS A 186 14.59 7.45 5.19
N CYS A 187 15.60 7.11 6.00
CA CYS A 187 15.57 7.37 7.45
C CYS A 187 15.53 8.88 7.72
N ASP A 188 16.35 9.65 7.00
CA ASP A 188 16.38 11.11 7.10
C ASP A 188 15.03 11.74 6.78
N PHE A 189 14.38 11.29 5.70
CA PHE A 189 13.04 11.74 5.33
C PHE A 189 12.00 11.41 6.42
N VAL A 190 12.03 10.20 6.94
CA VAL A 190 11.10 9.74 8.00
C VAL A 190 11.21 10.63 9.24
N VAL A 191 12.42 11.01 9.64
CA VAL A 191 12.63 11.87 10.81
C VAL A 191 12.32 13.33 10.48
N LYS A 192 12.94 13.88 9.41
CA LYS A 192 12.92 15.32 9.13
C LYS A 192 11.59 15.81 8.55
N GLU A 193 10.97 15.00 7.70
CA GLU A 193 9.76 15.39 6.98
C GLU A 193 8.47 14.81 7.61
N LEU A 194 8.53 13.55 8.08
CA LEU A 194 7.35 12.89 8.65
C LEU A 194 7.25 13.04 10.18
N GLY A 195 8.29 13.59 10.83
CA GLY A 195 8.28 13.90 12.25
C GLY A 195 8.37 12.70 13.19
N PHE A 196 8.88 11.56 12.72
CA PHE A 196 9.21 10.44 13.61
C PHE A 196 10.36 10.86 14.53
N ASP A 197 10.40 10.31 15.74
CA ASP A 197 11.46 10.66 16.70
C ASP A 197 12.81 10.09 16.30
N GLN A 198 12.82 8.86 15.73
CA GLN A 198 14.00 8.21 15.20
C GLN A 198 13.67 7.32 14.01
N CYS A 199 14.69 7.00 13.21
CA CYS A 199 14.59 5.97 12.18
C CYS A 199 15.91 5.21 12.07
N VAL A 200 15.80 3.87 12.01
CA VAL A 200 16.94 2.96 11.96
C VAL A 200 16.99 2.27 10.61
N SER A 201 18.18 2.20 10.02
CA SER A 201 18.38 1.45 8.77
C SER A 201 18.51 -0.05 9.04
N HIS A 202 17.60 -0.85 8.46
CA HIS A 202 17.72 -2.31 8.52
C HIS A 202 18.91 -2.87 7.70
N LEU A 203 19.57 -2.02 6.90
CA LEU A 203 20.79 -2.34 6.16
C LEU A 203 22.06 -2.14 7.01
N SER A 204 21.93 -1.52 8.20
CA SER A 204 23.05 -1.38 9.13
C SER A 204 23.54 -2.75 9.61
N GLU A 205 24.86 -2.93 9.67
CA GLU A 205 25.48 -4.10 10.29
C GLU A 205 25.15 -4.18 11.79
N ASN A 206 24.86 -3.04 12.41
CA ASN A 206 24.52 -2.92 13.83
C ASN A 206 23.01 -2.75 14.07
N TYR A 207 22.16 -3.18 13.16
CA TYR A 207 20.70 -2.95 13.19
C TYR A 207 20.08 -3.25 14.56
N GLU A 208 20.36 -4.41 15.14
CA GLU A 208 19.79 -4.82 16.43
C GLU A 208 20.18 -3.88 17.58
N ARG A 209 21.45 -3.47 17.62
CA ARG A 209 21.93 -2.49 18.62
C ARG A 209 21.31 -1.11 18.40
N ASP A 210 21.18 -0.70 17.13
CA ASP A 210 20.72 0.64 16.80
C ASP A 210 19.22 0.79 17.06
N ILE A 211 18.41 -0.26 16.78
CA ILE A 211 16.98 -0.24 17.11
C ILE A 211 16.73 -0.33 18.63
N GLN A 212 17.56 -1.07 19.36
CA GLN A 212 17.49 -1.10 20.82
C GLN A 212 17.77 0.28 21.43
N LYS A 213 18.76 1.01 20.91
CA LYS A 213 19.04 2.39 21.34
C LYS A 213 17.92 3.35 21.01
N ALA A 214 17.24 3.15 19.87
CA ALA A 214 16.10 3.96 19.47
C ALA A 214 14.86 3.72 20.35
N CYS A 215 14.78 2.57 21.00
CA CYS A 215 13.67 2.18 21.88
C CYS A 215 14.17 1.91 23.32
N PRO A 216 14.66 2.94 24.06
CA PRO A 216 15.26 2.73 25.37
C PRO A 216 14.28 2.20 26.44
N HIS A 217 12.99 2.36 26.21
CA HIS A 217 11.91 1.89 27.10
C HIS A 217 11.11 0.71 26.49
N GLY A 218 11.66 0.04 25.48
CA GLY A 218 10.97 -1.01 24.74
C GLY A 218 9.96 -0.48 23.73
N ALA A 219 9.08 -1.37 23.24
CA ALA A 219 8.05 -1.06 22.26
C ALA A 219 6.69 -1.60 22.70
N ASP A 220 5.68 -0.74 22.70
CA ASP A 220 4.31 -1.07 23.08
C ASP A 220 3.49 -1.51 21.86
N ILE A 221 3.82 -0.96 20.68
CA ILE A 221 3.15 -1.28 19.43
C ILE A 221 4.18 -1.53 18.33
N TYR A 222 3.94 -2.59 17.54
CA TYR A 222 4.68 -2.84 16.31
C TYR A 222 3.75 -2.90 15.11
N PHE A 223 3.96 -1.99 14.15
CA PHE A 223 3.28 -2.02 12.86
C PHE A 223 4.13 -2.79 11.85
N GLU A 224 3.76 -4.03 11.60
CA GLU A 224 4.54 -4.99 10.80
C GLU A 224 4.19 -4.93 9.31
N ASN A 225 5.18 -4.56 8.48
CA ASN A 225 5.09 -4.54 7.03
C ASN A 225 6.14 -5.43 6.32
N VAL A 226 7.16 -5.94 7.04
CA VAL A 226 8.39 -6.44 6.42
C VAL A 226 8.69 -7.90 6.71
N GLY A 227 8.61 -8.33 7.97
CA GLY A 227 9.05 -9.66 8.41
C GLY A 227 10.58 -9.82 8.48
N GLY A 228 11.05 -11.07 8.51
CA GLY A 228 12.46 -11.43 8.45
C GLY A 228 13.33 -10.75 9.51
N LYS A 229 14.53 -10.32 9.11
CA LYS A 229 15.51 -9.67 10.01
C LYS A 229 14.94 -8.46 10.76
N THR A 230 14.08 -7.65 10.09
CA THR A 230 13.46 -6.49 10.73
C THR A 230 12.59 -6.91 11.92
N TYR A 231 11.75 -7.89 11.73
CA TYR A 231 10.90 -8.46 12.77
C TYR A 231 11.72 -9.05 13.92
N GLN A 232 12.74 -9.86 13.61
CA GLN A 232 13.60 -10.49 14.62
C GLN A 232 14.27 -9.47 15.53
N GLY A 233 14.71 -8.33 14.98
CA GLY A 233 15.30 -7.25 15.79
C GLY A 233 14.30 -6.51 16.68
N VAL A 234 12.99 -6.53 16.34
CA VAL A 234 11.94 -5.91 17.14
C VAL A 234 11.48 -6.80 18.30
N LEU A 235 11.47 -8.12 18.12
CA LEU A 235 10.96 -9.08 19.13
C LEU A 235 11.52 -8.88 20.54
N PRO A 236 12.84 -8.69 20.74
CA PRO A 236 13.42 -8.50 22.10
C PRO A 236 12.96 -7.21 22.79
N LEU A 237 12.42 -6.25 22.02
CA LEU A 237 12.04 -4.92 22.50
C LEU A 237 10.58 -4.84 22.95
N LEU A 238 9.76 -5.87 22.69
CA LEU A 238 8.33 -5.85 23.01
C LEU A 238 8.10 -5.77 24.52
N ASN A 239 7.33 -4.79 24.93
CA ASN A 239 6.89 -4.59 26.30
C ASN A 239 5.78 -5.60 26.70
N PRO A 240 5.54 -5.83 28.00
CA PRO A 240 4.36 -6.55 28.47
C PRO A 240 3.08 -5.90 27.94
N ASN A 241 2.12 -6.75 27.49
CA ASN A 241 0.85 -6.35 26.87
C ASN A 241 1.01 -5.55 25.56
N SER A 242 2.13 -5.72 24.87
CA SER A 242 2.36 -5.11 23.56
C SER A 242 1.33 -5.56 22.52
N ARG A 243 1.18 -4.78 21.46
CA ARG A 243 0.22 -5.05 20.37
C ARG A 243 0.98 -5.02 19.04
N ILE A 244 0.69 -6.01 18.19
CA ILE A 244 1.25 -6.06 16.83
C ILE A 244 0.09 -6.05 15.83
N THR A 245 0.13 -5.16 14.85
CA THR A 245 -0.73 -5.26 13.66
C THR A 245 0.11 -5.74 12.48
N VAL A 246 -0.25 -6.89 11.91
CA VAL A 246 0.45 -7.50 10.79
C VAL A 246 -0.24 -7.11 9.50
N CYS A 247 0.32 -6.07 8.86
CA CYS A 247 -0.13 -5.54 7.57
C CYS A 247 0.45 -6.35 6.40
N GLY A 248 1.70 -6.78 6.51
CA GLY A 248 2.37 -7.55 5.47
C GLY A 248 3.77 -7.98 5.88
N MET A 249 4.37 -8.83 5.08
CA MET A 249 5.72 -9.33 5.27
C MET A 249 6.48 -9.28 3.94
N ILE A 250 6.67 -8.05 3.41
CA ILE A 250 7.17 -7.84 2.05
C ILE A 250 8.52 -8.53 1.79
N SER A 251 9.40 -8.64 2.79
CA SER A 251 10.69 -9.32 2.62
C SER A 251 10.55 -10.82 2.32
N GLN A 252 9.38 -11.38 2.58
CA GLN A 252 9.10 -12.81 2.42
C GLN A 252 8.28 -13.12 1.17
N TYR A 253 7.83 -12.11 0.41
CA TYR A 253 6.97 -12.34 -0.77
C TYR A 253 7.68 -13.04 -1.93
N GLY A 254 9.00 -13.10 -1.91
CA GLY A 254 9.81 -13.86 -2.86
C GLY A 254 10.31 -15.22 -2.34
N ASN A 255 9.88 -15.68 -1.17
CA ASN A 255 10.35 -16.95 -0.60
C ASN A 255 9.97 -18.14 -1.48
N THR A 256 10.89 -19.11 -1.56
CA THR A 256 10.81 -20.31 -2.41
C THR A 256 10.90 -21.60 -1.61
N ASP A 257 10.89 -21.51 -0.28
CA ASP A 257 11.03 -22.62 0.65
C ASP A 257 9.74 -23.47 0.83
N GLY A 258 8.63 -23.02 0.22
CA GLY A 258 7.32 -23.68 0.32
C GLY A 258 6.66 -23.56 1.70
N LEU A 259 7.24 -22.81 2.63
CA LEU A 259 6.72 -22.66 3.97
C LEU A 259 5.65 -21.55 4.02
N ASP A 260 4.65 -21.70 4.88
CA ASP A 260 3.70 -20.62 5.17
C ASP A 260 4.42 -19.51 5.95
N THR A 261 4.58 -18.38 5.29
CA THR A 261 5.29 -17.21 5.83
C THR A 261 4.69 -16.74 7.16
N ARG A 262 3.37 -16.81 7.31
CA ARG A 262 2.68 -16.38 8.54
C ARG A 262 2.91 -17.37 9.67
N GLU A 263 2.91 -18.67 9.36
CA GLU A 263 3.19 -19.70 10.34
C GLU A 263 4.64 -19.60 10.85
N VAL A 264 5.61 -19.46 9.96
CA VAL A 264 7.02 -19.25 10.33
C VAL A 264 7.20 -18.00 11.18
N TRP A 265 6.55 -16.89 10.81
CA TRP A 265 6.56 -15.65 11.58
C TRP A 265 6.01 -15.87 13.01
N ASN A 266 4.88 -16.56 13.15
CA ASN A 266 4.29 -16.91 14.45
C ASN A 266 5.25 -17.78 15.28
N GLN A 267 5.82 -18.84 14.69
CA GLN A 267 6.74 -19.76 15.39
C GLN A 267 7.97 -19.03 15.94
N ILE A 268 8.56 -18.13 15.16
CA ILE A 268 9.72 -17.33 15.60
C ILE A 268 9.37 -16.46 16.81
N GLY A 269 8.18 -15.85 16.83
CA GLY A 269 7.78 -14.91 17.88
C GLY A 269 7.10 -15.54 19.08
N GLN A 270 6.64 -16.78 19.01
CA GLN A 270 5.71 -17.40 19.96
C GLN A 270 6.16 -17.27 21.43
N SER A 271 7.42 -17.61 21.71
CA SER A 271 7.94 -17.52 23.09
C SER A 271 7.96 -16.09 23.65
N THR A 272 8.17 -15.11 22.78
CA THR A 272 8.10 -13.69 23.16
C THR A 272 6.67 -13.25 23.35
N PHE A 273 5.76 -13.65 22.48
CA PHE A 273 4.34 -13.30 22.58
C PHE A 273 3.73 -13.85 23.86
N ASP A 274 4.03 -15.10 24.20
CA ASP A 274 3.54 -15.72 25.45
C ASP A 274 4.08 -15.01 26.69
N ARG A 275 5.40 -14.73 26.69
CA ARG A 275 6.04 -14.05 27.82
C ARG A 275 5.54 -12.63 28.02
N GLN A 276 5.28 -11.90 26.94
CA GLN A 276 4.88 -10.49 26.98
C GLN A 276 3.36 -10.32 26.92
N ALA A 277 2.57 -11.37 26.84
CA ALA A 277 1.13 -11.32 26.63
C ALA A 277 0.75 -10.43 25.41
N THR A 278 1.52 -10.57 24.31
CA THR A 278 1.39 -9.73 23.12
C THR A 278 0.10 -10.05 22.37
N THR A 279 -0.70 -9.02 22.10
CA THR A 279 -1.89 -9.16 21.22
C THR A 279 -1.49 -8.99 19.76
N ILE A 280 -1.88 -9.95 18.91
CA ILE A 280 -1.57 -9.94 17.48
C ILE A 280 -2.83 -9.76 16.67
N HIS A 281 -2.85 -8.71 15.84
CA HIS A 281 -3.93 -8.41 14.92
C HIS A 281 -3.51 -8.75 13.48
N SER A 282 -4.32 -9.54 12.78
CA SER A 282 -4.20 -9.69 11.32
C SER A 282 -4.94 -8.55 10.64
N LEU A 283 -4.24 -7.79 9.81
CA LEU A 283 -4.80 -6.62 9.16
C LEU A 283 -5.18 -6.93 7.70
N PHE A 284 -6.48 -7.07 7.45
CA PHE A 284 -7.03 -7.06 6.10
C PHE A 284 -7.95 -5.84 5.94
N VAL A 285 -7.53 -4.88 5.16
CA VAL A 285 -8.20 -3.57 5.04
C VAL A 285 -9.66 -3.68 4.58
N GLY A 286 -10.00 -4.71 3.79
CA GLY A 286 -11.37 -4.96 3.34
C GLY A 286 -12.40 -5.06 4.46
N ASN A 287 -11.99 -5.55 5.64
CA ASN A 287 -12.87 -5.67 6.81
C ASN A 287 -13.29 -4.31 7.40
N PHE A 288 -12.60 -3.24 7.04
CA PHE A 288 -12.80 -1.89 7.60
C PHE A 288 -13.48 -0.93 6.63
N VAL A 289 -13.64 -1.31 5.35
CA VAL A 289 -14.19 -0.42 4.32
C VAL A 289 -15.62 -0.02 4.64
N SER A 290 -16.51 -0.98 4.87
CA SER A 290 -17.93 -0.70 5.09
C SER A 290 -18.19 0.09 6.38
N SER A 291 -17.37 -0.11 7.41
CA SER A 291 -17.58 0.46 8.75
C SER A 291 -16.80 1.74 9.02
N HIS A 292 -15.62 1.92 8.41
CA HIS A 292 -14.69 2.98 8.80
C HIS A 292 -14.21 3.88 7.66
N GLN A 293 -14.49 3.55 6.39
CA GLN A 293 -13.96 4.34 5.27
C GLN A 293 -14.41 5.80 5.30
N GLN A 294 -15.66 6.06 5.64
CA GLN A 294 -16.20 7.43 5.67
C GLN A 294 -15.55 8.26 6.77
N GLU A 295 -15.45 7.70 7.98
CA GLU A 295 -14.75 8.33 9.11
C GLU A 295 -13.28 8.59 8.79
N PHE A 296 -12.60 7.57 8.27
CA PHE A 296 -11.20 7.67 7.82
C PHE A 296 -11.01 8.79 6.82
N LEU A 297 -11.82 8.87 5.76
CA LEU A 297 -11.68 9.92 4.73
C LEU A 297 -11.85 11.32 5.33
N SER A 298 -12.81 11.50 6.24
CA SER A 298 -13.03 12.77 6.93
C SER A 298 -11.84 13.18 7.79
N LYS A 299 -11.35 12.28 8.65
CA LYS A 299 -10.20 12.54 9.53
C LYS A 299 -8.92 12.77 8.73
N MET A 300 -8.63 11.88 7.78
CA MET A 300 -7.41 11.95 6.99
C MET A 300 -7.34 13.21 6.13
N SER A 301 -8.46 13.61 5.51
CA SER A 301 -8.54 14.87 4.76
C SER A 301 -8.28 16.08 5.67
N THR A 302 -8.77 16.05 6.90
CA THR A 302 -8.52 17.11 7.90
C THR A 302 -7.03 17.16 8.27
N TRP A 303 -6.41 16.02 8.57
CA TRP A 303 -4.99 15.95 8.94
C TRP A 303 -4.07 16.39 7.81
N ILE A 304 -4.40 16.05 6.56
CA ILE A 304 -3.64 16.53 5.38
C ILE A 304 -3.78 18.06 5.23
N LYS A 305 -4.99 18.60 5.32
CA LYS A 305 -5.24 20.06 5.23
C LYS A 305 -4.55 20.87 6.36
N GLN A 306 -4.34 20.24 7.51
CA GLN A 306 -3.65 20.82 8.66
C GLN A 306 -2.13 20.55 8.67
N ASP A 307 -1.56 19.97 7.61
CA ASP A 307 -0.15 19.57 7.50
C ASP A 307 0.32 18.59 8.61
N GLN A 308 -0.63 17.88 9.24
CA GLN A 308 -0.35 16.86 10.26
C GLN A 308 0.01 15.51 9.65
N ILE A 309 -0.43 15.24 8.42
CA ILE A 309 -0.05 14.07 7.62
C ILE A 309 0.56 14.56 6.31
N LYS A 310 1.83 14.24 6.12
CA LYS A 310 2.60 14.40 4.89
C LYS A 310 2.75 13.07 4.20
N TYR A 311 2.94 13.08 2.89
CA TYR A 311 3.13 11.85 2.12
C TYR A 311 4.06 12.11 0.93
N ARG A 312 4.75 11.06 0.52
CA ARG A 312 5.60 11.05 -0.66
C ARG A 312 5.13 9.99 -1.63
N GLU A 313 5.09 10.36 -2.90
CA GLU A 313 4.77 9.49 -4.02
C GLU A 313 5.97 9.39 -4.96
N HIS A 314 6.24 8.19 -5.46
CA HIS A 314 7.24 7.90 -6.48
C HIS A 314 6.51 7.60 -7.79
N ILE A 315 6.44 8.60 -8.67
CA ILE A 315 5.65 8.54 -9.90
C ILE A 315 6.56 8.17 -11.08
N TRP A 316 6.24 7.05 -11.73
CA TRP A 316 6.84 6.61 -12.98
C TRP A 316 5.97 7.07 -14.16
N ASN A 317 6.59 7.40 -15.31
CA ASN A 317 5.84 7.92 -16.46
C ASN A 317 5.67 6.86 -17.55
N GLY A 318 4.42 6.66 -17.97
CA GLY A 318 4.02 5.79 -19.06
C GLY A 318 3.74 4.34 -18.64
N LEU A 319 2.67 3.77 -19.19
CA LEU A 319 2.24 2.38 -18.94
C LEU A 319 3.37 1.36 -19.16
N ALA A 320 4.25 1.60 -20.16
CA ALA A 320 5.37 0.71 -20.45
C ALA A 320 6.32 0.49 -19.26
N LYS A 321 6.36 1.44 -18.32
CA LYS A 321 7.20 1.35 -17.13
C LYS A 321 6.60 0.57 -15.96
N ALA A 322 5.35 0.11 -16.06
CA ALA A 322 4.68 -0.54 -14.94
C ALA A 322 5.40 -1.80 -14.41
N PRO A 323 5.90 -2.74 -15.25
CA PRO A 323 6.68 -3.88 -14.74
C PRO A 323 7.98 -3.47 -14.05
N GLU A 324 8.75 -2.56 -14.66
CA GLU A 324 10.00 -2.06 -14.09
C GLU A 324 9.77 -1.39 -12.73
N ALA A 325 8.75 -0.52 -12.65
CA ALA A 325 8.37 0.16 -11.41
C ALA A 325 7.91 -0.82 -10.32
N PHE A 326 7.20 -1.89 -10.71
CA PHE A 326 6.74 -2.93 -9.80
C PHE A 326 7.91 -3.74 -9.22
N ILE A 327 8.84 -4.18 -10.07
CA ILE A 327 10.06 -4.88 -9.67
C ILE A 327 10.90 -3.99 -8.75
N ALA A 328 11.09 -2.72 -9.12
CA ALA A 328 11.85 -1.76 -8.31
C ALA A 328 11.20 -1.54 -6.93
N MET A 329 9.86 -1.48 -6.86
CA MET A 329 9.14 -1.35 -5.60
C MET A 329 9.38 -2.55 -4.68
N LEU A 330 9.25 -3.77 -5.21
CA LEU A 330 9.45 -5.00 -4.43
C LEU A 330 10.92 -5.20 -4.00
N SER A 331 11.86 -4.66 -4.75
CA SER A 331 13.28 -4.63 -4.41
C SER A 331 13.67 -3.49 -3.47
N GLY A 332 12.70 -2.71 -2.96
CA GLY A 332 12.96 -1.57 -2.07
C GLY A 332 13.62 -0.35 -2.73
N ASN A 333 13.62 -0.26 -4.06
CA ASN A 333 14.18 0.86 -4.83
C ASN A 333 13.18 2.00 -5.08
N ASN A 334 12.00 1.93 -4.49
CA ASN A 334 11.03 3.03 -4.46
C ASN A 334 11.30 4.00 -3.30
N PHE A 335 10.68 5.19 -3.36
CA PHE A 335 10.68 6.13 -2.24
C PHE A 335 9.27 6.71 -2.06
N GLY A 336 8.56 6.26 -1.03
CA GLY A 336 7.15 6.55 -0.83
C GLY A 336 6.21 5.59 -1.57
N LYS A 337 4.99 6.04 -1.86
CA LYS A 337 3.98 5.30 -2.62
C LYS A 337 4.36 5.23 -4.09
N THR A 338 4.40 4.04 -4.68
CA THR A 338 4.72 3.86 -6.11
C THR A 338 3.45 3.97 -6.97
N LEU A 339 3.49 4.88 -7.93
CA LEU A 339 2.45 5.12 -8.93
C LEU A 339 3.04 5.11 -10.35
N VAL A 340 2.19 4.83 -11.34
CA VAL A 340 2.51 5.02 -12.75
C VAL A 340 1.53 6.01 -13.36
N LYS A 341 2.02 7.14 -13.85
CA LYS A 341 1.22 8.09 -14.64
C LYS A 341 1.08 7.54 -16.07
N ILE A 342 -0.14 7.24 -16.47
CA ILE A 342 -0.47 6.64 -17.76
C ILE A 342 -1.07 7.66 -18.72
N GLY A 343 -2.01 8.47 -18.22
CA GLY A 343 -2.69 9.53 -18.96
C GLY A 343 -2.36 10.92 -18.45
N GLU A 344 -2.83 11.93 -19.17
CA GLU A 344 -2.76 13.31 -18.71
C GLU A 344 -3.66 13.50 -17.49
N ASP A 345 -3.15 14.23 -16.51
CA ASP A 345 -3.89 14.65 -15.33
C ASP A 345 -4.52 16.02 -15.62
N PRO A 346 -5.85 16.11 -15.71
CA PRO A 346 -6.53 17.37 -16.05
C PRO A 346 -6.57 18.38 -14.89
N THR A 347 -6.00 18.04 -13.74
CA THR A 347 -6.05 18.88 -12.53
C THR A 347 -4.76 19.67 -12.28
N ILE A 348 -3.71 19.43 -13.09
CA ILE A 348 -2.38 20.09 -12.99
C ILE A 348 -1.95 20.69 -14.32
#